data_b0c38fed9b427b4b86cb624ed8b6a79e
#
_entry.id   b0c38fed9b427b4b86cb624ed8b6a79e
#
_cell.length_a   1.000
_cell.length_b   1.000
_cell.length_c   1.000
_cell.angle_alpha   90.00
_cell.angle_beta   90.00
_cell.angle_gamma   90.00
#
_symmetry.space_group_name_H-M   'P 1'
#
loop_
_entity.id
_entity.type
_entity.pdbx_description
1 polymer ?
#
loop_
_entity_poly.entity_id
_entity_poly.type
_entity_poly.pdbx_seq_one_letter_code
_entity_poly.pdbx_strand_id
1 'polypeptide(L)'
;MGKTITIRCKNTGRSHKVPIGFTLEEVYEMLEIKMPFEPTSAKVNNKVEGLHFMFFNDKDVEFLDVTSPSGLRTYTRSLFFVLYKAVRDLYPGARLRIDTPVSNGYFCQLETEGGVTPAVVGALKKRMDEIVAENLSFHRITCPTDEAVARFRADGLESKARLLESCGSLYTTYYTLGDTADYFYGSLLIKTSQLILFDLVAYGDGLLLRLPDPKNPHHLMPMTDQPKMFEVFREQHHWQHILGISTIGEFNVACNEGHTNDLINVSEALQEKKISQIADRIASTPQVKVILIAGPSSSGKTTFSKRLAVQLMASGMRPVPISLDDYFVDREDTPRDASGEYDFENVEAMNIPLFNSQITALLKGEEVELPRYNFQKGKSEPSGNRLRLEPQTLLILEGIHALNPLLTKDIPQEAKFKIYASALTSILLDDHNYIPTTDNRLLRRIVRDYKYRGYSAEETIRRWPSVRAGEEKWIFPFQEEADVMINTALLFELAALRSQALPLLEQVPENVPEYSEAYRLRKFLHYLKPISTDGLPPTSLLREFLGGSTFKY
;
A
#
# COMPACT_ATOMS: atom_id res chain seq x y z
N MET A 1 14.26 -36.11 -32.32
CA MET A 1 14.55 -35.41 -31.06
C MET A 1 13.85 -34.06 -31.10
N GLY A 2 12.97 -33.78 -30.13
CA GLY A 2 12.28 -32.47 -30.02
C GLY A 2 13.31 -31.34 -29.83
N LYS A 3 13.01 -30.15 -30.34
CA LYS A 3 13.84 -28.97 -30.11
C LYS A 3 13.85 -28.64 -28.59
N THR A 4 15.04 -28.36 -28.05
CA THR A 4 15.22 -28.00 -26.64
C THR A 4 15.74 -26.57 -26.51
N ILE A 5 15.43 -25.94 -25.38
CA ILE A 5 15.95 -24.64 -24.95
C ILE A 5 16.72 -24.79 -23.63
N THR A 6 17.44 -23.76 -23.27
CA THR A 6 18.21 -23.72 -22.01
C THR A 6 17.48 -22.87 -20.98
N ILE A 7 17.15 -23.45 -19.80
CA ILE A 7 16.67 -22.76 -18.64
C ILE A 7 17.79 -22.65 -17.62
N ARG A 8 18.14 -21.41 -17.24
CA ARG A 8 19.04 -21.14 -16.09
C ARG A 8 18.20 -21.01 -14.84
N CYS A 9 18.13 -22.08 -14.05
CA CYS A 9 17.30 -22.13 -12.86
C CYS A 9 18.07 -21.70 -11.62
N LYS A 10 17.66 -20.57 -11.00
CA LYS A 10 18.30 -20.06 -9.78
C LYS A 10 18.13 -21.00 -8.59
N ASN A 11 16.97 -21.68 -8.48
CA ASN A 11 16.69 -22.58 -7.35
C ASN A 11 17.64 -23.80 -7.35
N THR A 12 18.07 -24.27 -8.53
CA THR A 12 19.05 -25.37 -8.63
C THR A 12 20.50 -24.90 -8.77
N GLY A 13 20.71 -23.62 -9.09
CA GLY A 13 22.01 -23.03 -9.42
C GLY A 13 22.61 -23.54 -10.74
N ARG A 14 21.82 -24.17 -11.62
CA ARG A 14 22.28 -24.85 -12.83
C ARG A 14 21.48 -24.47 -14.07
N SER A 15 22.05 -24.77 -15.22
CA SER A 15 21.38 -24.69 -16.53
C SER A 15 20.88 -26.08 -16.95
N HIS A 16 19.64 -26.13 -17.41
CA HIS A 16 18.95 -27.36 -17.79
C HIS A 16 18.44 -27.27 -19.23
N LYS A 17 18.51 -28.39 -19.98
CA LYS A 17 17.87 -28.52 -21.30
C LYS A 17 16.42 -28.99 -21.09
N VAL A 18 15.47 -28.22 -21.57
CA VAL A 18 14.04 -28.54 -21.47
C VAL A 18 13.40 -28.50 -22.85
N PRO A 19 12.35 -29.31 -23.14
CA PRO A 19 11.63 -29.23 -24.39
C PRO A 19 11.00 -27.86 -24.61
N ILE A 20 10.93 -27.40 -25.87
CA ILE A 20 10.16 -26.20 -26.23
C ILE A 20 8.68 -26.45 -26.01
N GLY A 21 7.98 -25.46 -25.48
CA GLY A 21 6.55 -25.49 -25.20
C GLY A 21 6.17 -26.02 -23.81
N PHE A 22 7.16 -26.48 -23.01
CA PHE A 22 6.88 -26.81 -21.61
C PHE A 22 6.46 -25.57 -20.83
N THR A 23 5.53 -25.78 -19.90
CA THR A 23 5.13 -24.77 -18.92
C THR A 23 6.11 -24.69 -17.76
N LEU A 24 6.01 -23.63 -16.96
CA LEU A 24 6.77 -23.54 -15.70
C LEU A 24 6.46 -24.72 -14.76
N GLU A 25 5.19 -25.15 -14.68
CA GLU A 25 4.77 -26.30 -13.88
C GLU A 25 5.50 -27.56 -14.33
N GLU A 26 5.44 -27.91 -15.64
CA GLU A 26 6.12 -29.08 -16.21
C GLU A 26 7.65 -29.02 -16.03
N VAL A 27 8.24 -27.83 -16.12
CA VAL A 27 9.70 -27.65 -15.86
C VAL A 27 10.00 -27.88 -14.38
N TYR A 28 9.17 -27.38 -13.46
CA TYR A 28 9.34 -27.58 -12.03
C TYR A 28 9.33 -29.07 -11.66
N GLU A 29 8.35 -29.81 -12.17
CA GLU A 29 8.21 -31.26 -11.96
C GLU A 29 9.39 -32.03 -12.59
N MET A 30 9.72 -31.74 -13.87
CA MET A 30 10.81 -32.41 -14.59
C MET A 30 12.17 -32.23 -13.90
N LEU A 31 12.43 -31.08 -13.30
CA LEU A 31 13.70 -30.78 -12.64
C LEU A 31 13.72 -31.23 -11.16
N GLU A 32 12.63 -31.77 -10.65
CA GLU A 32 12.49 -32.22 -9.25
C GLU A 32 12.98 -31.17 -8.25
N ILE A 33 12.59 -29.89 -8.50
CA ILE A 33 13.07 -28.75 -7.70
C ILE A 33 12.51 -28.87 -6.28
N LYS A 34 13.40 -28.83 -5.29
CA LYS A 34 13.03 -28.87 -3.88
C LYS A 34 12.91 -27.44 -3.33
N MET A 35 11.73 -27.09 -2.89
CA MET A 35 11.44 -25.84 -2.19
C MET A 35 10.77 -26.13 -0.83
N PRO A 36 10.82 -25.21 0.14
CA PRO A 36 10.13 -25.38 1.42
C PRO A 36 8.61 -25.51 1.26
N PHE A 37 8.02 -24.82 0.27
CA PHE A 37 6.60 -24.84 -0.08
C PHE A 37 6.44 -25.00 -1.58
N GLU A 38 5.27 -25.44 -2.01
CA GLU A 38 4.94 -25.53 -3.43
C GLU A 38 5.08 -24.18 -4.15
N PRO A 39 5.56 -24.16 -5.41
CA PRO A 39 5.68 -22.93 -6.16
C PRO A 39 4.29 -22.34 -6.45
N THR A 40 4.18 -21.04 -6.29
CA THR A 40 2.96 -20.29 -6.61
C THR A 40 3.10 -19.50 -7.91
N SER A 41 4.32 -19.16 -8.28
CA SER A 41 4.70 -18.41 -9.48
C SER A 41 6.20 -18.55 -9.74
N ALA A 42 6.71 -17.92 -10.79
CA ALA A 42 8.14 -17.81 -11.00
C ALA A 42 8.52 -16.45 -11.60
N LYS A 43 9.76 -16.00 -11.34
CA LYS A 43 10.38 -14.93 -12.13
C LYS A 43 10.99 -15.53 -13.38
N VAL A 44 10.60 -15.03 -14.55
CA VAL A 44 11.17 -15.35 -15.86
C VAL A 44 11.83 -14.08 -16.39
N ASN A 45 13.14 -14.06 -16.49
CA ASN A 45 13.92 -12.85 -16.83
C ASN A 45 13.47 -11.62 -15.99
N ASN A 46 13.44 -11.77 -14.67
CA ASN A 46 12.99 -10.76 -13.71
C ASN A 46 11.52 -10.30 -13.84
N LYS A 47 10.68 -10.99 -14.58
CA LYS A 47 9.24 -10.73 -14.65
C LYS A 47 8.48 -11.88 -13.99
N VAL A 48 7.56 -11.58 -13.09
CA VAL A 48 6.73 -12.60 -12.44
C VAL A 48 5.68 -13.12 -13.41
N GLU A 49 5.69 -14.43 -13.61
CA GLU A 49 4.75 -15.17 -14.44
C GLU A 49 4.07 -16.28 -13.62
N GLY A 50 2.84 -16.61 -14.01
CA GLY A 50 2.13 -17.78 -13.46
C GLY A 50 2.70 -19.09 -13.98
N LEU A 51 2.46 -20.19 -13.28
CA LEU A 51 3.02 -21.50 -13.63
C LEU A 51 2.50 -22.05 -14.97
N HIS A 52 1.48 -21.44 -15.58
CA HIS A 52 1.03 -21.72 -16.96
C HIS A 52 1.94 -21.15 -18.06
N PHE A 53 2.93 -20.31 -17.71
CA PHE A 53 3.82 -19.70 -18.69
C PHE A 53 4.59 -20.77 -19.48
N MET A 54 4.55 -20.70 -20.81
CA MET A 54 5.23 -21.64 -21.71
C MET A 54 6.55 -21.08 -22.22
N PHE A 55 7.54 -21.95 -22.34
CA PHE A 55 8.89 -21.60 -22.82
C PHE A 55 9.08 -21.88 -24.32
N PHE A 56 9.50 -20.85 -25.06
CA PHE A 56 9.84 -20.95 -26.48
C PHE A 56 11.30 -20.58 -26.80
N ASN A 57 12.04 -20.04 -25.83
CA ASN A 57 13.44 -19.65 -25.94
C ASN A 57 14.12 -19.71 -24.57
N ASP A 58 15.45 -19.55 -24.56
CA ASP A 58 16.28 -19.58 -23.35
C ASP A 58 15.83 -18.51 -22.36
N LYS A 59 15.76 -18.87 -21.08
CA LYS A 59 15.29 -18.00 -19.98
C LYS A 59 16.06 -18.25 -18.69
N ASP A 60 16.14 -17.19 -17.88
CA ASP A 60 16.48 -17.27 -16.46
C ASP A 60 15.19 -17.45 -15.66
N VAL A 61 15.17 -18.42 -14.75
CA VAL A 61 13.97 -18.78 -13.98
C VAL A 61 14.30 -18.86 -12.49
N GLU A 62 13.42 -18.29 -11.68
CA GLU A 62 13.43 -18.40 -10.22
C GLU A 62 12.02 -18.71 -9.74
N PHE A 63 11.77 -19.94 -9.28
CA PHE A 63 10.49 -20.33 -8.70
C PHE A 63 10.29 -19.68 -7.35
N LEU A 64 9.08 -19.22 -7.10
CA LEU A 64 8.66 -18.46 -5.92
C LEU A 64 7.53 -19.19 -5.22
N ASP A 65 7.62 -19.32 -3.91
CA ASP A 65 6.57 -19.84 -3.04
C ASP A 65 5.89 -18.74 -2.22
N VAL A 66 5.02 -19.15 -1.28
CA VAL A 66 4.23 -18.27 -0.42
C VAL A 66 5.08 -17.41 0.53
N THR A 67 6.36 -17.74 0.76
CA THR A 67 7.28 -16.95 1.59
C THR A 67 7.75 -15.68 0.88
N SER A 68 7.69 -15.65 -0.45
CA SER A 68 8.05 -14.48 -1.25
C SER A 68 6.86 -13.52 -1.41
N PRO A 69 7.09 -12.18 -1.46
CA PRO A 69 6.01 -11.22 -1.65
C PRO A 69 5.17 -11.45 -2.91
N SER A 70 5.81 -11.89 -4.00
CA SER A 70 5.12 -12.17 -5.27
C SER A 70 4.32 -13.46 -5.22
N GLY A 71 4.88 -14.49 -4.58
CA GLY A 71 4.19 -15.76 -4.36
C GLY A 71 2.97 -15.60 -3.43
N LEU A 72 3.12 -14.85 -2.35
CA LEU A 72 2.00 -14.53 -1.46
C LEU A 72 0.88 -13.77 -2.20
N ARG A 73 1.22 -12.83 -3.09
CA ARG A 73 0.21 -12.13 -3.91
C ARG A 73 -0.56 -13.09 -4.83
N THR A 74 0.11 -14.09 -5.41
CA THR A 74 -0.55 -15.11 -6.23
C THR A 74 -1.48 -15.98 -5.38
N TYR A 75 -1.01 -16.42 -4.22
CA TYR A 75 -1.80 -17.16 -3.24
C TYR A 75 -3.05 -16.38 -2.82
N THR A 76 -2.87 -15.13 -2.44
CA THR A 76 -3.95 -14.24 -1.98
C THR A 76 -5.03 -14.04 -3.04
N ARG A 77 -4.65 -13.77 -4.30
CA ARG A 77 -5.64 -13.62 -5.39
C ARG A 77 -6.42 -14.90 -5.64
N SER A 78 -5.76 -16.04 -5.58
CA SER A 78 -6.42 -17.34 -5.73
C SER A 78 -7.41 -17.60 -4.59
N LEU A 79 -7.06 -17.18 -3.37
CA LEU A 79 -7.95 -17.28 -2.21
C LEU A 79 -9.16 -16.34 -2.34
N PHE A 80 -8.97 -15.13 -2.88
CA PHE A 80 -10.07 -14.22 -3.20
C PHE A 80 -11.07 -14.86 -4.19
N PHE A 81 -10.55 -15.55 -5.20
CA PHE A 81 -11.42 -16.23 -6.15
C PHE A 81 -12.19 -17.39 -5.51
N VAL A 82 -11.55 -18.16 -4.61
CA VAL A 82 -12.25 -19.23 -3.86
C VAL A 82 -13.34 -18.64 -2.96
N LEU A 83 -13.06 -17.52 -2.28
CA LEU A 83 -14.08 -16.82 -1.49
C LEU A 83 -15.25 -16.35 -2.37
N TYR A 84 -14.95 -15.72 -3.51
CA TYR A 84 -15.98 -15.26 -4.44
C TYR A 84 -16.83 -16.43 -4.98
N LYS A 85 -16.19 -17.55 -5.35
CA LYS A 85 -16.93 -18.77 -5.77
C LYS A 85 -17.82 -19.29 -4.64
N ALA A 86 -17.34 -19.35 -3.40
CA ALA A 86 -18.15 -19.78 -2.26
C ALA A 86 -19.38 -18.85 -2.05
N VAL A 87 -19.19 -17.53 -2.22
CA VAL A 87 -20.30 -16.56 -2.17
C VAL A 87 -21.31 -16.84 -3.30
N ARG A 88 -20.84 -17.04 -4.54
CA ARG A 88 -21.70 -17.36 -5.68
C ARG A 88 -22.50 -18.64 -5.48
N ASP A 89 -21.87 -19.68 -4.92
CA ASP A 89 -22.49 -20.99 -4.71
C ASP A 89 -23.58 -20.94 -3.63
N LEU A 90 -23.38 -20.17 -2.55
CA LEU A 90 -24.29 -20.14 -1.39
C LEU A 90 -25.28 -18.98 -1.40
N TYR A 91 -24.88 -17.84 -1.97
CA TYR A 91 -25.66 -16.60 -1.96
C TYR A 91 -25.69 -15.98 -3.38
N PRO A 92 -26.40 -16.62 -4.34
CA PRO A 92 -26.51 -16.10 -5.69
C PRO A 92 -27.06 -14.67 -5.71
N GLY A 93 -26.34 -13.77 -6.39
CA GLY A 93 -26.69 -12.35 -6.46
C GLY A 93 -26.16 -11.47 -5.33
N ALA A 94 -25.58 -12.05 -4.27
CA ALA A 94 -24.87 -11.26 -3.25
C ALA A 94 -23.62 -10.59 -3.85
N ARG A 95 -23.38 -9.33 -3.45
CA ARG A 95 -22.18 -8.59 -3.84
C ARG A 95 -21.09 -8.79 -2.81
N LEU A 96 -19.97 -9.33 -3.26
CA LEU A 96 -18.72 -9.39 -2.48
C LEU A 96 -17.82 -8.25 -2.91
N ARG A 97 -17.23 -7.56 -1.94
CA ARG A 97 -16.20 -6.55 -2.16
C ARG A 97 -14.99 -6.86 -1.29
N ILE A 98 -13.84 -7.05 -1.91
CA ILE A 98 -12.56 -7.28 -1.20
C ILE A 98 -11.86 -5.94 -1.07
N ASP A 99 -11.82 -5.43 0.14
CA ASP A 99 -11.60 -4.02 0.36
C ASP A 99 -10.19 -3.71 0.85
N THR A 100 -9.97 -3.70 2.14
CA THR A 100 -8.75 -3.15 2.73
C THR A 100 -8.00 -4.17 3.56
N PRO A 101 -6.65 -4.18 3.50
CA PRO A 101 -5.86 -4.92 4.45
C PRO A 101 -5.99 -4.31 5.85
N VAL A 102 -6.46 -5.07 6.80
CA VAL A 102 -6.60 -4.71 8.21
C VAL A 102 -6.35 -5.93 9.08
N SER A 103 -5.84 -5.76 10.28
CA SER A 103 -5.64 -6.85 11.24
C SER A 103 -4.83 -8.04 10.69
N ASN A 104 -3.86 -7.76 9.81
CA ASN A 104 -3.06 -8.77 9.08
C ASN A 104 -3.89 -9.75 8.23
N GLY A 105 -5.05 -9.31 7.77
CA GLY A 105 -5.94 -10.01 6.83
C GLY A 105 -6.54 -9.03 5.83
N TYR A 106 -7.62 -9.45 5.16
CA TYR A 106 -8.35 -8.60 4.23
C TYR A 106 -9.80 -8.49 4.68
N PHE A 107 -10.23 -7.25 4.92
CA PHE A 107 -11.63 -6.96 5.19
C PHE A 107 -12.41 -7.10 3.88
N CYS A 108 -13.53 -7.85 3.95
CA CYS A 108 -14.42 -8.07 2.82
C CYS A 108 -15.83 -7.67 3.23
N GLN A 109 -16.45 -6.82 2.42
CA GLN A 109 -17.87 -6.50 2.56
C GLN A 109 -18.70 -7.52 1.80
N LEU A 110 -19.77 -7.98 2.39
CA LEU A 110 -20.71 -8.91 1.78
C LEU A 110 -22.14 -8.39 1.96
N GLU A 111 -22.76 -8.05 0.85
CA GLU A 111 -24.14 -7.57 0.83
C GLU A 111 -25.07 -8.80 0.67
N THR A 112 -25.65 -9.25 1.79
CA THR A 112 -26.62 -10.36 1.84
C THR A 112 -27.89 -9.95 2.57
N GLU A 113 -29.00 -10.62 2.30
CA GLU A 113 -30.22 -10.50 3.11
C GLU A 113 -29.94 -10.95 4.55
N GLY A 114 -30.15 -10.05 5.52
CA GLY A 114 -29.87 -10.30 6.93
C GLY A 114 -28.44 -10.03 7.39
N GLY A 115 -27.54 -9.57 6.50
CA GLY A 115 -26.16 -9.18 6.83
C GLY A 115 -25.24 -10.36 7.15
N VAL A 116 -24.02 -10.04 7.62
CA VAL A 116 -22.99 -11.04 7.95
C VAL A 116 -23.20 -11.55 9.38
N THR A 117 -23.73 -12.77 9.49
CA THR A 117 -23.91 -13.46 10.77
C THR A 117 -22.84 -14.55 10.97
N PRO A 118 -22.59 -15.04 12.21
CA PRO A 118 -21.70 -16.19 12.42
C PRO A 118 -22.07 -17.43 11.60
N ALA A 119 -23.36 -17.65 11.31
CA ALA A 119 -23.83 -18.74 10.46
C ALA A 119 -23.38 -18.54 9.01
N VAL A 120 -23.48 -17.32 8.46
CA VAL A 120 -22.99 -16.97 7.12
C VAL A 120 -21.48 -17.20 7.02
N VAL A 121 -20.73 -16.72 8.01
CA VAL A 121 -19.26 -16.90 8.06
C VAL A 121 -18.89 -18.39 8.07
N GLY A 122 -19.55 -19.19 8.94
CA GLY A 122 -19.29 -20.63 9.04
C GLY A 122 -19.65 -21.38 7.77
N ALA A 123 -20.77 -21.02 7.10
CA ALA A 123 -21.16 -21.63 5.84
C ALA A 123 -20.17 -21.31 4.71
N LEU A 124 -19.72 -20.05 4.60
CA LEU A 124 -18.73 -19.65 3.60
C LEU A 124 -17.39 -20.35 3.83
N LYS A 125 -16.89 -20.37 5.08
CA LYS A 125 -15.64 -21.06 5.42
C LYS A 125 -15.70 -22.53 5.04
N LYS A 126 -16.79 -23.22 5.40
CA LYS A 126 -17.01 -24.62 5.03
C LYS A 126 -17.00 -24.81 3.51
N ARG A 127 -17.71 -23.94 2.76
CA ARG A 127 -17.73 -24.05 1.31
C ARG A 127 -16.37 -23.80 0.67
N MET A 128 -15.60 -22.85 1.20
CA MET A 128 -14.22 -22.63 0.76
C MET A 128 -13.35 -23.87 0.99
N ASP A 129 -13.45 -24.54 2.16
CA ASP A 129 -12.74 -25.77 2.45
C ASP A 129 -13.14 -26.91 1.48
N GLU A 130 -14.42 -27.02 1.15
CA GLU A 130 -14.93 -27.97 0.15
C GLU A 130 -14.34 -27.70 -1.24
N ILE A 131 -14.34 -26.44 -1.71
CA ILE A 131 -13.76 -26.04 -3.00
C ILE A 131 -12.25 -26.37 -3.06
N VAL A 132 -11.52 -26.17 -1.96
CA VAL A 132 -10.09 -26.53 -1.88
C VAL A 132 -9.93 -28.05 -1.95
N ALA A 133 -10.76 -28.82 -1.25
CA ALA A 133 -10.73 -30.29 -1.27
C ALA A 133 -11.14 -30.89 -2.62
N GLU A 134 -12.02 -30.21 -3.37
CA GLU A 134 -12.40 -30.59 -4.75
C GLU A 134 -11.23 -30.50 -5.74
N ASN A 135 -10.14 -29.84 -5.37
CA ASN A 135 -8.92 -29.69 -6.19
C ASN A 135 -9.20 -29.15 -7.61
N LEU A 136 -9.98 -28.10 -7.70
CA LEU A 136 -10.37 -27.48 -8.97
C LEU A 136 -9.20 -26.73 -9.60
N SER A 137 -9.12 -26.74 -10.93
CA SER A 137 -8.11 -25.97 -11.69
C SER A 137 -8.58 -24.54 -11.93
N PHE A 138 -7.66 -23.57 -11.77
CA PHE A 138 -7.84 -22.21 -12.24
C PHE A 138 -7.49 -22.11 -13.72
N HIS A 139 -8.51 -22.07 -14.58
CA HIS A 139 -8.30 -21.98 -16.03
C HIS A 139 -8.15 -20.54 -16.48
N ARG A 140 -7.04 -20.28 -17.19
CA ARG A 140 -6.74 -18.97 -17.77
C ARG A 140 -7.32 -18.87 -19.18
N ILE A 141 -8.17 -17.85 -19.42
CA ILE A 141 -8.82 -17.60 -20.71
C ILE A 141 -8.38 -16.23 -21.23
N THR A 142 -8.02 -16.16 -22.50
CA THR A 142 -7.76 -14.89 -23.19
C THR A 142 -8.74 -14.78 -24.36
N CYS A 143 -9.48 -13.68 -24.42
CA CYS A 143 -10.48 -13.41 -25.46
C CYS A 143 -10.48 -11.93 -25.84
N PRO A 144 -11.19 -11.52 -26.91
CA PRO A 144 -11.51 -10.11 -27.16
C PRO A 144 -12.15 -9.46 -25.93
N THR A 145 -11.77 -8.21 -25.64
CA THR A 145 -12.25 -7.52 -24.42
C THR A 145 -13.77 -7.40 -24.37
N ASP A 146 -14.41 -7.16 -25.50
CA ASP A 146 -15.86 -7.06 -25.58
C ASP A 146 -16.58 -8.36 -25.14
N GLU A 147 -16.00 -9.53 -25.44
CA GLU A 147 -16.54 -10.82 -25.00
C GLU A 147 -16.39 -10.96 -23.47
N ALA A 148 -15.25 -10.57 -22.90
CA ALA A 148 -15.04 -10.58 -21.46
C ALA A 148 -16.00 -9.63 -20.74
N VAL A 149 -16.21 -8.42 -21.27
CA VAL A 149 -17.15 -7.43 -20.76
C VAL A 149 -18.58 -7.97 -20.76
N ALA A 150 -19.03 -8.56 -21.89
CA ALA A 150 -20.36 -9.16 -22.00
C ALA A 150 -20.56 -10.28 -20.97
N ARG A 151 -19.54 -11.12 -20.78
CA ARG A 151 -19.55 -12.19 -19.77
C ARG A 151 -19.69 -11.63 -18.36
N PHE A 152 -18.86 -10.66 -17.98
CA PHE A 152 -18.90 -10.10 -16.64
C PHE A 152 -20.20 -9.35 -16.34
N ARG A 153 -20.81 -8.69 -17.32
CA ARG A 153 -22.15 -8.10 -17.16
C ARG A 153 -23.22 -9.15 -16.95
N ALA A 154 -23.18 -10.26 -17.71
CA ALA A 154 -24.11 -11.37 -17.53
C ALA A 154 -23.98 -12.02 -16.16
N ASP A 155 -22.77 -12.03 -15.58
CA ASP A 155 -22.48 -12.55 -14.24
C ASP A 155 -22.70 -11.52 -13.11
N GLY A 156 -23.15 -10.28 -13.43
CA GLY A 156 -23.41 -9.21 -12.46
C GLY A 156 -22.15 -8.47 -11.96
N LEU A 157 -20.98 -8.68 -12.60
CA LEU A 157 -19.71 -8.09 -12.24
C LEU A 157 -19.48 -6.74 -12.95
N GLU A 158 -20.37 -5.77 -12.72
CA GLU A 158 -20.40 -4.49 -13.42
C GLU A 158 -19.10 -3.66 -13.20
N SER A 159 -18.49 -3.70 -12.01
CA SER A 159 -17.24 -2.98 -11.73
C SER A 159 -16.09 -3.44 -12.63
N LYS A 160 -16.03 -4.75 -12.94
CA LYS A 160 -15.04 -5.34 -13.84
C LYS A 160 -15.31 -4.96 -15.30
N ALA A 161 -16.58 -5.01 -15.72
CA ALA A 161 -16.98 -4.60 -17.07
C ALA A 161 -16.57 -3.15 -17.34
N ARG A 162 -16.92 -2.22 -16.44
CA ARG A 162 -16.54 -0.81 -16.53
C ARG A 162 -15.02 -0.60 -16.54
N LEU A 163 -14.28 -1.32 -15.70
CA LEU A 163 -12.83 -1.24 -15.69
C LEU A 163 -12.26 -1.61 -17.06
N LEU A 164 -12.64 -2.76 -17.60
CA LEU A 164 -12.11 -3.28 -18.86
C LEU A 164 -12.46 -2.38 -20.06
N GLU A 165 -13.69 -1.88 -20.13
CA GLU A 165 -14.11 -0.91 -21.16
C GLU A 165 -13.30 0.38 -21.09
N SER A 166 -13.02 0.88 -19.88
CA SER A 166 -12.30 2.14 -19.69
C SER A 166 -10.81 2.05 -20.04
N CYS A 167 -10.24 0.86 -20.12
CA CYS A 167 -8.79 0.65 -20.38
C CYS A 167 -8.44 0.63 -21.86
N GLY A 168 -9.39 0.40 -22.77
CA GLY A 168 -9.16 0.35 -24.21
C GLY A 168 -8.28 -0.81 -24.70
N SER A 169 -8.12 -1.87 -23.91
CA SER A 169 -7.38 -3.07 -24.32
C SER A 169 -8.18 -3.90 -25.32
N LEU A 170 -7.53 -4.39 -26.39
CA LEU A 170 -8.20 -5.24 -27.39
C LEU A 170 -8.49 -6.66 -26.88
N TYR A 171 -7.62 -7.19 -26.04
CA TYR A 171 -7.73 -8.52 -25.45
C TYR A 171 -7.66 -8.46 -23.93
N THR A 172 -8.45 -9.28 -23.29
CA THR A 172 -8.50 -9.46 -21.82
C THR A 172 -8.21 -10.90 -21.46
N THR A 173 -7.41 -11.06 -20.41
CA THR A 173 -7.19 -12.37 -19.78
C THR A 173 -7.90 -12.41 -18.44
N TYR A 174 -8.74 -13.40 -18.25
CA TYR A 174 -9.45 -13.68 -17.00
C TYR A 174 -9.33 -15.16 -16.62
N TYR A 175 -9.90 -15.56 -15.51
CA TYR A 175 -9.84 -16.93 -15.02
C TYR A 175 -11.23 -17.48 -14.78
N THR A 176 -11.35 -18.83 -14.90
CA THR A 176 -12.53 -19.56 -14.46
C THR A 176 -12.17 -20.61 -13.41
N LEU A 177 -13.07 -20.80 -12.45
CA LEU A 177 -13.02 -21.82 -11.41
C LEU A 177 -14.35 -22.56 -11.42
N GLY A 178 -14.39 -23.75 -12.03
CA GLY A 178 -15.64 -24.40 -12.38
C GLY A 178 -16.47 -23.52 -13.32
N ASP A 179 -17.70 -23.21 -12.95
CA ASP A 179 -18.65 -22.37 -13.70
C ASP A 179 -18.50 -20.87 -13.45
N THR A 180 -17.71 -20.48 -12.44
CA THR A 180 -17.52 -19.09 -12.02
C THR A 180 -16.38 -18.45 -12.78
N ALA A 181 -16.57 -17.23 -13.32
CA ALA A 181 -15.55 -16.43 -13.97
C ALA A 181 -15.18 -15.22 -13.11
N ASP A 182 -13.88 -14.86 -13.11
CA ASP A 182 -13.40 -13.66 -12.45
C ASP A 182 -12.15 -13.08 -13.12
N TYR A 183 -11.91 -11.78 -12.90
CA TYR A 183 -10.77 -11.06 -13.42
C TYR A 183 -9.78 -10.71 -12.31
N PHE A 184 -8.51 -11.00 -12.55
CA PHE A 184 -7.39 -10.58 -11.70
C PHE A 184 -6.26 -10.03 -12.56
N TYR A 185 -5.67 -8.90 -12.15
CA TYR A 185 -4.58 -8.26 -12.89
C TYR A 185 -3.21 -8.93 -12.70
N GLY A 186 -3.15 -10.08 -12.03
CA GLY A 186 -1.97 -10.93 -11.83
C GLY A 186 -2.29 -12.41 -11.99
N SER A 187 -1.25 -13.24 -11.89
CA SER A 187 -1.40 -14.70 -11.97
C SER A 187 -2.10 -15.30 -10.75
N LEU A 188 -2.77 -16.43 -10.97
CA LEU A 188 -3.33 -17.29 -9.94
C LEU A 188 -2.52 -18.59 -9.83
N LEU A 189 -2.79 -19.37 -8.80
CA LEU A 189 -2.33 -20.75 -8.65
C LEU A 189 -2.86 -21.63 -9.79
N ILE A 190 -2.37 -22.87 -9.88
CA ILE A 190 -2.85 -23.85 -10.85
C ILE A 190 -4.13 -24.54 -10.35
N LYS A 191 -4.15 -24.91 -9.06
CA LYS A 191 -5.21 -25.71 -8.42
C LYS A 191 -5.56 -25.16 -7.05
N THR A 192 -6.81 -25.35 -6.64
CA THR A 192 -7.30 -24.91 -5.33
C THR A 192 -6.64 -25.65 -4.17
N SER A 193 -6.21 -26.91 -4.35
CA SER A 193 -5.50 -27.68 -3.32
C SER A 193 -4.16 -27.10 -2.86
N GLN A 194 -3.60 -26.15 -3.64
CA GLN A 194 -2.40 -25.40 -3.23
C GLN A 194 -2.68 -24.34 -2.14
N LEU A 195 -3.95 -24.07 -1.84
CA LEU A 195 -4.39 -23.17 -0.76
C LEU A 195 -4.41 -23.91 0.58
N ILE A 196 -3.24 -24.15 1.14
CA ILE A 196 -3.03 -25.05 2.30
C ILE A 196 -3.51 -24.48 3.64
N LEU A 197 -3.56 -23.15 3.80
CA LEU A 197 -3.92 -22.51 5.05
C LEU A 197 -4.62 -21.18 4.82
N PHE A 198 -5.79 -21.01 5.38
CA PHE A 198 -6.55 -19.75 5.44
C PHE A 198 -7.60 -19.85 6.53
N ASP A 199 -8.18 -18.73 6.89
CA ASP A 199 -9.34 -18.68 7.77
C ASP A 199 -10.27 -17.54 7.37
N LEU A 200 -11.53 -17.63 7.76
CA LEU A 200 -12.54 -16.60 7.54
C LEU A 200 -13.29 -16.36 8.83
N VAL A 201 -13.25 -15.13 9.34
CA VAL A 201 -13.89 -14.76 10.60
C VAL A 201 -14.78 -13.54 10.41
N ALA A 202 -15.74 -13.33 11.30
CA ALA A 202 -16.49 -12.08 11.36
C ALA A 202 -15.58 -10.94 11.83
N TYR A 203 -15.70 -9.76 11.18
CA TYR A 203 -14.96 -8.57 11.56
C TYR A 203 -15.78 -7.32 11.25
N GLY A 204 -16.07 -6.50 12.28
CA GLY A 204 -16.96 -5.36 12.10
C GLY A 204 -18.33 -5.78 11.55
N ASP A 205 -18.72 -5.18 10.45
CA ASP A 205 -19.96 -5.47 9.70
C ASP A 205 -19.74 -6.38 8.48
N GLY A 206 -18.55 -6.98 8.36
CA GLY A 206 -18.16 -7.86 7.24
C GLY A 206 -17.36 -9.08 7.67
N LEU A 207 -16.48 -9.50 6.78
CA LEU A 207 -15.62 -10.67 6.90
C LEU A 207 -14.15 -10.25 6.96
N LEU A 208 -13.33 -10.98 7.70
CA LEU A 208 -11.87 -10.90 7.62
C LEU A 208 -11.33 -12.21 7.05
N LEU A 209 -10.75 -12.14 5.86
CA LEU A 209 -10.05 -13.25 5.24
C LEU A 209 -8.60 -13.25 5.73
N ARG A 210 -8.19 -14.33 6.39
CA ARG A 210 -6.87 -14.48 7.02
C ARG A 210 -5.96 -15.32 6.16
N LEU A 211 -4.68 -14.99 6.16
CA LEU A 211 -3.65 -15.58 5.31
C LEU A 211 -2.55 -16.27 6.14
N PRO A 212 -1.78 -17.19 5.52
CA PRO A 212 -0.57 -17.71 6.14
C PRO A 212 0.46 -16.60 6.38
N ASP A 213 1.22 -16.73 7.47
CA ASP A 213 2.36 -15.85 7.75
C ASP A 213 3.51 -16.17 6.77
N PRO A 214 3.95 -15.24 5.93
CA PRO A 214 5.05 -15.50 5.00
C PRO A 214 6.37 -15.87 5.69
N LYS A 215 6.53 -15.53 6.97
CA LYS A 215 7.68 -15.93 7.78
C LYS A 215 7.56 -17.35 8.34
N ASN A 216 6.33 -17.85 8.50
CA ASN A 216 6.02 -19.20 8.98
C ASN A 216 4.68 -19.69 8.37
N PRO A 217 4.66 -20.13 7.10
CA PRO A 217 3.43 -20.45 6.37
C PRO A 217 2.57 -21.60 6.93
N HIS A 218 3.05 -22.31 7.93
CA HIS A 218 2.24 -23.28 8.69
C HIS A 218 1.31 -22.63 9.72
N HIS A 219 1.41 -21.33 9.92
CA HIS A 219 0.57 -20.55 10.84
C HIS A 219 -0.07 -19.39 10.13
N LEU A 220 -1.26 -19.01 10.58
CA LEU A 220 -1.90 -17.76 10.15
C LEU A 220 -1.17 -16.56 10.75
N MET A 221 -1.12 -15.46 10.02
CA MET A 221 -0.68 -14.19 10.59
C MET A 221 -1.50 -13.87 11.85
N PRO A 222 -0.86 -13.43 12.95
CA PRO A 222 -1.58 -13.05 14.16
C PRO A 222 -2.50 -11.86 13.88
N MET A 223 -3.71 -11.90 14.40
CA MET A 223 -4.61 -10.75 14.33
C MET A 223 -4.08 -9.62 15.20
N THR A 224 -4.16 -8.40 14.69
CA THR A 224 -3.82 -7.17 15.40
C THR A 224 -5.07 -6.32 15.52
N ASP A 225 -5.41 -5.86 16.71
CA ASP A 225 -6.55 -4.97 16.88
C ASP A 225 -6.24 -3.58 16.32
N GLN A 226 -7.02 -3.15 15.33
CA GLN A 226 -6.81 -1.89 14.59
C GLN A 226 -8.13 -1.11 14.40
N PRO A 227 -8.85 -0.79 15.50
CA PRO A 227 -10.15 -0.16 15.41
C PRO A 227 -10.10 1.25 14.80
N LYS A 228 -9.08 2.06 15.12
CA LYS A 228 -8.95 3.42 14.57
C LYS A 228 -8.63 3.40 13.08
N MET A 229 -7.75 2.48 12.66
CA MET A 229 -7.46 2.28 11.24
C MET A 229 -8.72 1.85 10.48
N PHE A 230 -9.49 0.93 11.04
CA PHE A 230 -10.75 0.45 10.44
C PHE A 230 -11.79 1.57 10.33
N GLU A 231 -11.91 2.44 11.34
CA GLU A 231 -12.80 3.61 11.26
C GLU A 231 -12.43 4.58 10.15
N VAL A 232 -11.13 4.82 9.92
CA VAL A 232 -10.69 5.67 8.80
C VAL A 232 -11.10 5.08 7.45
N PHE A 233 -10.99 3.77 7.27
CA PHE A 233 -11.48 3.11 6.05
C PHE A 233 -13.00 3.24 5.91
N ARG A 234 -13.77 3.03 6.98
CA ARG A 234 -15.24 3.21 6.96
C ARG A 234 -15.64 4.64 6.58
N GLU A 235 -14.95 5.66 7.11
CA GLU A 235 -15.17 7.06 6.74
C GLU A 235 -14.93 7.27 5.23
N GLN A 236 -13.87 6.69 4.67
CA GLN A 236 -13.56 6.79 3.24
C GLN A 236 -14.61 6.08 2.37
N HIS A 237 -15.07 4.91 2.76
CA HIS A 237 -16.14 4.19 2.05
C HIS A 237 -17.45 4.98 2.04
N HIS A 238 -17.79 5.62 3.16
CA HIS A 238 -18.96 6.50 3.23
C HIS A 238 -18.88 7.63 2.19
N TRP A 239 -17.71 8.28 2.06
CA TRP A 239 -17.51 9.33 1.07
C TRP A 239 -17.53 8.80 -0.37
N GLN A 240 -16.94 7.65 -0.63
CA GLN A 240 -17.00 7.00 -1.94
C GLN A 240 -18.43 6.65 -2.36
N HIS A 241 -19.23 6.19 -1.41
CA HIS A 241 -20.65 5.90 -1.66
C HIS A 241 -21.42 7.18 -2.03
N ILE A 242 -21.20 8.28 -1.32
CA ILE A 242 -21.83 9.57 -1.63
C ILE A 242 -21.41 10.09 -3.01
N LEU A 243 -20.13 9.93 -3.36
CA LEU A 243 -19.59 10.37 -4.66
C LEU A 243 -19.94 9.42 -5.82
N GLY A 244 -20.41 8.21 -5.53
CA GLY A 244 -20.65 7.17 -6.52
C GLY A 244 -19.38 6.66 -7.21
N ILE A 245 -18.20 6.82 -6.55
CA ILE A 245 -16.90 6.40 -7.10
C ILE A 245 -16.14 5.61 -6.04
N SER A 246 -16.09 4.32 -6.25
CA SER A 246 -15.39 3.37 -5.39
C SER A 246 -14.34 2.54 -6.13
N THR A 247 -14.40 2.52 -7.46
CA THR A 247 -13.51 1.76 -8.33
C THR A 247 -12.86 2.63 -9.41
N ILE A 248 -11.74 2.14 -9.95
CA ILE A 248 -11.02 2.82 -11.05
C ILE A 248 -11.90 2.91 -12.31
N GLY A 249 -12.72 1.89 -12.59
CA GLY A 249 -13.66 1.94 -13.72
C GLY A 249 -14.62 3.13 -13.61
N GLU A 250 -15.24 3.32 -12.44
CA GLU A 250 -16.14 4.45 -12.16
C GLU A 250 -15.40 5.80 -12.24
N PHE A 251 -14.18 5.87 -11.69
CA PHE A 251 -13.34 7.06 -11.77
C PHE A 251 -13.01 7.43 -13.22
N ASN A 252 -12.62 6.45 -14.05
CA ASN A 252 -12.29 6.67 -15.45
C ASN A 252 -13.51 7.17 -16.25
N VAL A 253 -14.71 6.61 -15.98
CA VAL A 253 -15.96 7.07 -16.60
C VAL A 253 -16.24 8.53 -16.23
N ALA A 254 -16.18 8.88 -14.94
CA ALA A 254 -16.39 10.25 -14.49
C ALA A 254 -15.39 11.25 -15.13
N CYS A 255 -14.12 10.83 -15.30
CA CYS A 255 -13.13 11.64 -16.03
C CYS A 255 -13.47 11.80 -17.52
N ASN A 256 -14.03 10.76 -18.17
CA ASN A 256 -14.46 10.84 -19.57
C ASN A 256 -15.66 11.78 -19.76
N GLU A 257 -16.54 11.84 -18.78
CA GLU A 257 -17.70 12.73 -18.72
C GLU A 257 -17.36 14.19 -18.36
N GLY A 258 -16.08 14.47 -18.03
CA GLY A 258 -15.60 15.83 -17.74
C GLY A 258 -15.64 16.22 -16.26
N HIS A 259 -15.96 15.31 -15.35
CA HIS A 259 -16.08 15.57 -13.89
C HIS A 259 -14.76 15.58 -13.12
N THR A 260 -13.60 15.56 -13.81
CA THR A 260 -12.28 15.50 -13.15
C THR A 260 -12.07 16.63 -12.14
N ASN A 261 -12.41 17.89 -12.51
CA ASN A 261 -12.22 19.03 -11.61
C ASN A 261 -13.16 18.99 -10.41
N ASP A 262 -14.38 18.50 -10.58
CA ASP A 262 -15.33 18.34 -9.47
C ASP A 262 -14.80 17.33 -8.45
N LEU A 263 -14.25 16.21 -8.94
CA LEU A 263 -13.63 15.19 -8.07
C LEU A 263 -12.40 15.71 -7.32
N ILE A 264 -11.55 16.50 -7.98
CA ILE A 264 -10.41 17.17 -7.33
C ILE A 264 -10.91 18.10 -6.23
N ASN A 265 -11.84 19.00 -6.55
CA ASN A 265 -12.36 20.00 -5.63
C ASN A 265 -13.02 19.35 -4.41
N VAL A 266 -13.86 18.34 -4.60
CA VAL A 266 -14.52 17.65 -3.49
C VAL A 266 -13.52 16.89 -2.62
N SER A 267 -12.55 16.20 -3.22
CA SER A 267 -11.52 15.47 -2.48
C SER A 267 -10.66 16.41 -1.62
N GLU A 268 -10.27 17.57 -2.17
CA GLU A 268 -9.50 18.58 -1.43
C GLU A 268 -10.33 19.21 -0.31
N ALA A 269 -11.61 19.51 -0.57
CA ALA A 269 -12.52 20.06 0.44
C ALA A 269 -12.76 19.10 1.60
N LEU A 270 -12.94 17.81 1.32
CA LEU A 270 -13.06 16.77 2.36
C LEU A 270 -11.82 16.68 3.23
N GLN A 271 -10.64 16.71 2.60
CA GLN A 271 -9.38 16.67 3.34
C GLN A 271 -9.19 17.93 4.19
N GLU A 272 -9.48 19.13 3.66
CA GLU A 272 -9.39 20.38 4.40
C GLU A 272 -10.36 20.41 5.59
N LYS A 273 -11.59 19.95 5.37
CA LYS A 273 -12.60 19.83 6.45
C LYS A 273 -12.09 18.94 7.59
N LYS A 274 -11.45 17.81 7.28
CA LYS A 274 -10.88 16.91 8.29
C LYS A 274 -9.73 17.57 9.05
N ILE A 275 -8.85 18.29 8.37
CA ILE A 275 -7.73 19.02 8.98
C ILE A 275 -8.25 20.12 9.92
N SER A 276 -9.29 20.88 9.50
CA SER A 276 -9.94 21.89 10.33
C SER A 276 -10.55 21.29 11.59
N GLN A 277 -11.27 20.16 11.48
CA GLN A 277 -11.83 19.45 12.65
C GLN A 277 -10.75 19.02 13.65
N ILE A 278 -9.58 18.57 13.16
CA ILE A 278 -8.46 18.21 14.01
C ILE A 278 -7.91 19.45 14.72
N ALA A 279 -7.76 20.57 14.00
CA ALA A 279 -7.31 21.84 14.57
C ALA A 279 -8.27 22.36 15.66
N ASP A 280 -9.59 22.31 15.42
CA ASP A 280 -10.61 22.69 16.38
C ASP A 280 -10.55 21.85 17.66
N ARG A 281 -10.36 20.52 17.52
CA ARG A 281 -10.19 19.61 18.65
C ARG A 281 -8.94 19.96 19.46
N ILE A 282 -7.82 20.28 18.83
CA ILE A 282 -6.58 20.70 19.49
C ILE A 282 -6.80 22.05 20.21
N ALA A 283 -7.37 23.04 19.52
CA ALA A 283 -7.62 24.36 20.08
C ALA A 283 -8.58 24.34 21.30
N SER A 284 -9.51 23.39 21.33
CA SER A 284 -10.43 23.18 22.46
C SER A 284 -9.81 22.41 23.63
N THR A 285 -8.51 22.02 23.55
CA THR A 285 -7.82 21.25 24.58
C THR A 285 -6.62 22.04 25.12
N PRO A 286 -6.81 22.96 26.10
CA PRO A 286 -5.79 23.95 26.53
C PRO A 286 -4.51 23.35 27.12
N GLN A 287 -4.55 22.13 27.63
CA GLN A 287 -3.40 21.41 28.17
C GLN A 287 -2.43 20.93 27.11
N VAL A 288 -2.86 20.78 25.85
CA VAL A 288 -2.00 20.37 24.74
C VAL A 288 -0.96 21.45 24.47
N LYS A 289 0.32 21.05 24.45
CA LYS A 289 1.47 21.89 24.11
C LYS A 289 2.30 21.31 22.96
N VAL A 290 2.17 20.02 22.73
CA VAL A 290 2.95 19.28 21.74
C VAL A 290 2.02 18.43 20.87
N ILE A 291 2.07 18.65 19.57
CA ILE A 291 1.39 17.85 18.55
C ILE A 291 2.44 16.92 17.94
N LEU A 292 2.19 15.62 18.01
CA LEU A 292 3.06 14.58 17.50
C LEU A 292 2.46 14.02 16.21
N ILE A 293 3.14 14.18 15.07
CA ILE A 293 2.65 13.71 13.77
C ILE A 293 3.57 12.61 13.27
N ALA A 294 3.13 11.36 13.38
CA ALA A 294 3.81 10.20 12.83
C ALA A 294 3.12 9.65 11.59
N GLY A 295 3.82 8.78 10.91
CA GLY A 295 3.33 8.03 9.76
C GLY A 295 4.48 7.51 8.93
N PRO A 296 4.25 6.51 8.08
CA PRO A 296 5.30 5.87 7.31
C PRO A 296 5.89 6.81 6.23
N SER A 297 6.99 6.40 5.63
CA SER A 297 7.63 7.17 4.55
C SER A 297 6.66 7.45 3.40
N SER A 298 6.73 8.67 2.84
CA SER A 298 5.84 9.16 1.76
C SER A 298 4.34 9.14 2.09
N SER A 299 3.98 9.24 3.37
CA SER A 299 2.60 9.38 3.81
C SER A 299 2.05 10.81 3.71
N GLY A 300 2.86 11.81 3.36
CA GLY A 300 2.43 13.22 3.27
C GLY A 300 2.36 13.95 4.61
N LYS A 301 3.06 13.47 5.65
CA LYS A 301 3.13 14.09 6.97
C LYS A 301 3.54 15.55 6.92
N THR A 302 4.55 15.88 6.13
CA THR A 302 5.13 17.21 6.07
C THR A 302 4.14 18.24 5.55
N THR A 303 3.43 17.95 4.46
CA THR A 303 2.38 18.85 3.95
C THR A 303 1.18 18.89 4.89
N PHE A 304 0.78 17.75 5.45
CA PHE A 304 -0.29 17.70 6.44
C PHE A 304 0.05 18.60 7.65
N SER A 305 1.26 18.50 8.20
CA SER A 305 1.74 19.33 9.32
C SER A 305 1.65 20.82 9.00
N LYS A 306 2.01 21.24 7.79
CA LYS A 306 1.93 22.63 7.33
C LYS A 306 0.49 23.12 7.17
N ARG A 307 -0.41 22.29 6.60
CA ARG A 307 -1.85 22.59 6.51
C ARG A 307 -2.48 22.70 7.90
N LEU A 308 -2.14 21.77 8.80
CA LEU A 308 -2.61 21.82 10.18
C LEU A 308 -2.13 23.10 10.90
N ALA A 309 -0.88 23.50 10.69
CA ALA A 309 -0.35 24.75 11.25
C ALA A 309 -1.15 25.97 10.76
N VAL A 310 -1.54 26.02 9.49
CA VAL A 310 -2.40 27.08 8.95
C VAL A 310 -3.76 27.12 9.64
N GLN A 311 -4.40 25.97 9.85
CA GLN A 311 -5.69 25.89 10.55
C GLN A 311 -5.58 26.28 12.03
N LEU A 312 -4.50 25.88 12.71
CA LEU A 312 -4.23 26.30 14.10
C LEU A 312 -4.00 27.81 14.20
N MET A 313 -3.28 28.42 13.24
CA MET A 313 -3.14 29.89 13.19
C MET A 313 -4.49 30.58 12.98
N ALA A 314 -5.35 30.04 12.12
CA ALA A 314 -6.70 30.56 11.94
C ALA A 314 -7.55 30.45 13.21
N SER A 315 -7.24 29.50 14.10
CA SER A 315 -7.85 29.34 15.43
C SER A 315 -7.15 30.17 16.54
N GLY A 316 -6.25 31.09 16.18
CA GLY A 316 -5.55 31.98 17.12
C GLY A 316 -4.35 31.38 17.86
N MET A 317 -3.89 30.19 17.45
CA MET A 317 -2.73 29.50 18.03
C MET A 317 -1.43 29.91 17.33
N ARG A 318 -0.29 29.64 17.96
CA ARG A 318 1.04 29.85 17.38
C ARG A 318 1.79 28.53 17.20
N PRO A 319 1.56 27.80 16.10
CA PRO A 319 2.26 26.55 15.86
C PRO A 319 3.71 26.77 15.43
N VAL A 320 4.62 25.99 16.02
CA VAL A 320 6.03 25.97 15.67
C VAL A 320 6.39 24.55 15.18
N PRO A 321 6.60 24.36 13.88
CA PRO A 321 6.96 23.05 13.32
C PRO A 321 8.45 22.75 13.58
N ILE A 322 8.73 21.53 14.01
CA ILE A 322 10.07 20.97 14.16
C ILE A 322 10.06 19.60 13.46
N SER A 323 10.98 19.43 12.50
CA SER A 323 11.20 18.15 11.87
C SER A 323 12.06 17.24 12.75
N LEU A 324 11.62 16.02 12.99
CA LEU A 324 12.41 15.01 13.68
C LEU A 324 13.61 14.56 12.84
N ASP A 325 13.55 14.72 11.52
CA ASP A 325 14.67 14.39 10.63
C ASP A 325 15.90 15.28 10.90
N ASP A 326 15.74 16.45 11.52
CA ASP A 326 16.86 17.29 11.96
C ASP A 326 17.63 16.73 13.17
N TYR A 327 17.07 15.74 13.86
CA TYR A 327 17.67 15.07 15.01
C TYR A 327 18.36 13.74 14.68
N PHE A 328 18.61 13.42 13.41
CA PHE A 328 19.42 12.26 13.07
C PHE A 328 20.85 12.39 13.64
N VAL A 329 21.40 11.26 14.09
CA VAL A 329 22.83 11.15 14.40
C VAL A 329 23.65 11.26 13.12
N ASP A 330 24.96 11.48 13.23
CA ASP A 330 25.85 11.45 12.06
C ASP A 330 25.70 10.12 11.33
N ARG A 331 25.82 10.13 9.99
CA ARG A 331 25.61 8.92 9.15
C ARG A 331 26.48 7.76 9.61
N GLU A 332 27.70 8.03 10.06
CA GLU A 332 28.65 7.02 10.52
C GLU A 332 28.14 6.29 11.78
N ASP A 333 27.35 6.98 12.62
CA ASP A 333 26.77 6.47 13.86
C ASP A 333 25.39 5.84 13.67
N THR A 334 24.82 5.91 12.44
CA THR A 334 23.52 5.30 12.13
C THR A 334 23.62 3.78 12.23
N PRO A 335 22.70 3.10 12.94
CA PRO A 335 22.65 1.64 12.98
C PRO A 335 22.63 1.01 11.58
N ARG A 336 23.12 -0.23 11.49
CA ARG A 336 23.08 -0.98 10.25
C ARG A 336 22.03 -2.08 10.31
N ASP A 337 21.40 -2.33 9.17
CA ASP A 337 20.46 -3.44 9.01
C ASP A 337 21.20 -4.80 8.84
N ALA A 338 20.43 -5.88 8.68
CA ALA A 338 20.98 -7.23 8.52
C ALA A 338 21.83 -7.41 7.24
N SER A 339 21.69 -6.52 6.25
CA SER A 339 22.49 -6.52 5.03
C SER A 339 23.78 -5.70 5.15
N GLY A 340 23.96 -4.99 6.28
CA GLY A 340 25.10 -4.11 6.55
C GLY A 340 24.92 -2.67 6.02
N GLU A 341 23.75 -2.35 5.44
CA GLU A 341 23.39 -1.00 5.01
C GLU A 341 22.90 -0.14 6.17
N TYR A 342 22.97 1.19 6.06
CA TYR A 342 22.46 2.10 7.07
C TYR A 342 20.95 2.01 7.23
N ASP A 343 20.47 1.71 8.45
CA ASP A 343 19.06 1.61 8.82
C ASP A 343 18.55 2.97 9.34
N PHE A 344 18.17 3.86 8.42
CA PHE A 344 17.60 5.16 8.75
C PHE A 344 16.16 5.08 9.29
N GLU A 345 15.51 3.93 9.22
CA GLU A 345 14.19 3.71 9.80
C GLU A 345 14.28 3.27 11.27
N ASN A 346 15.48 2.99 11.78
CA ASN A 346 15.70 2.63 13.18
C ASN A 346 15.55 3.87 14.08
N VAL A 347 14.87 3.72 15.20
CA VAL A 347 14.69 4.81 16.17
C VAL A 347 16.03 5.30 16.76
N GLU A 348 17.03 4.42 16.86
CA GLU A 348 18.39 4.76 17.32
C GLU A 348 19.21 5.55 16.29
N ALA A 349 18.71 5.70 15.05
CA ALA A 349 19.27 6.67 14.10
C ALA A 349 19.02 8.13 14.53
N MET A 350 18.20 8.33 15.56
CA MET A 350 17.91 9.65 16.12
C MET A 350 18.71 9.93 17.39
N ASN A 351 19.14 11.16 17.56
CA ASN A 351 19.75 11.63 18.80
C ASN A 351 18.68 11.87 19.88
N ILE A 352 18.16 10.76 20.44
CA ILE A 352 17.09 10.77 21.45
C ILE A 352 17.45 11.60 22.69
N PRO A 353 18.68 11.53 23.24
CA PRO A 353 19.07 12.37 24.39
C PRO A 353 18.99 13.88 24.07
N LEU A 354 19.52 14.31 22.93
CA LEU A 354 19.46 15.72 22.51
C LEU A 354 18.01 16.17 22.33
N PHE A 355 17.21 15.37 21.63
CA PHE A 355 15.79 15.65 21.41
C PHE A 355 15.05 15.85 22.74
N ASN A 356 15.13 14.89 23.65
CA ASN A 356 14.42 14.96 24.93
C ASN A 356 14.89 16.15 25.78
N SER A 357 16.20 16.43 25.83
CA SER A 357 16.70 17.58 26.59
C SER A 357 16.18 18.92 26.03
N GLN A 358 16.17 19.09 24.72
CA GLN A 358 15.71 20.32 24.08
C GLN A 358 14.19 20.51 24.20
N ILE A 359 13.39 19.46 23.96
CA ILE A 359 11.93 19.57 24.12
C ILE A 359 11.56 19.86 25.56
N THR A 360 12.23 19.24 26.53
CA THR A 360 11.99 19.50 27.97
C THR A 360 12.36 20.95 28.33
N ALA A 361 13.47 21.49 27.83
CA ALA A 361 13.88 22.88 28.04
C ALA A 361 12.87 23.85 27.41
N LEU A 362 12.44 23.60 26.19
CA LEU A 362 11.39 24.40 25.52
C LEU A 362 10.09 24.44 26.31
N LEU A 363 9.62 23.30 26.83
CA LEU A 363 8.40 23.23 27.63
C LEU A 363 8.51 23.98 28.96
N LYS A 364 9.74 24.17 29.48
CA LYS A 364 10.02 25.03 30.65
C LYS A 364 10.18 26.51 30.28
N GLY A 365 10.08 26.87 28.99
CA GLY A 365 10.26 28.25 28.52
C GLY A 365 11.72 28.69 28.38
N GLU A 366 12.65 27.76 28.37
CA GLU A 366 14.07 27.99 28.12
C GLU A 366 14.32 28.18 26.62
N GLU A 367 15.39 28.92 26.26
CA GLU A 367 15.83 29.05 24.87
C GLU A 367 16.75 27.89 24.50
N VAL A 368 16.52 27.27 23.33
CA VAL A 368 17.39 26.22 22.78
C VAL A 368 17.79 26.56 21.34
N GLU A 369 18.96 26.11 20.93
CA GLU A 369 19.40 26.15 19.53
C GLU A 369 19.06 24.79 18.89
N LEU A 370 18.16 24.79 17.88
CA LEU A 370 17.73 23.57 17.18
C LEU A 370 18.84 23.03 16.30
N PRO A 371 19.03 21.71 16.20
CA PRO A 371 19.95 21.10 15.25
C PRO A 371 19.40 21.21 13.82
N ARG A 372 20.25 20.93 12.83
CA ARG A 372 19.88 20.70 11.44
C ARG A 372 20.67 19.53 10.90
N TYR A 373 19.99 18.60 10.27
CA TYR A 373 20.66 17.48 9.61
C TYR A 373 20.94 17.79 8.13
N ASN A 374 22.22 17.71 7.76
CA ASN A 374 22.66 17.91 6.39
C ASN A 374 22.71 16.56 5.66
N PHE A 375 21.66 16.24 4.89
CA PHE A 375 21.54 14.96 4.18
C PHE A 375 22.66 14.70 3.16
N GLN A 376 23.23 15.74 2.55
CA GLN A 376 24.33 15.58 1.59
C GLN A 376 25.61 15.17 2.31
N LYS A 377 25.96 15.86 3.38
CA LYS A 377 27.15 15.56 4.19
C LYS A 377 26.93 14.34 5.11
N GLY A 378 25.68 14.03 5.45
CA GLY A 378 25.33 13.01 6.43
C GLY A 378 25.73 13.39 7.87
N LYS A 379 25.58 14.67 8.24
CA LYS A 379 26.01 15.19 9.54
C LYS A 379 24.96 16.09 10.18
N SER A 380 24.88 16.01 11.51
CA SER A 380 24.12 16.95 12.33
C SER A 380 24.96 18.20 12.57
N GLU A 381 24.41 19.37 12.30
CA GLU A 381 25.08 20.67 12.42
C GLU A 381 24.20 21.62 13.25
N PRO A 382 24.77 22.59 13.99
CA PRO A 382 24.01 23.68 14.59
C PRO A 382 23.28 24.45 13.48
N SER A 383 21.99 24.73 13.67
CA SER A 383 21.20 25.47 12.65
C SER A 383 21.35 26.99 12.77
N GLY A 384 21.82 27.49 13.91
CA GLY A 384 21.77 28.91 14.29
C GLY A 384 20.35 29.38 14.63
N ASN A 385 19.36 28.51 14.53
CA ASN A 385 17.96 28.82 14.84
C ASN A 385 17.68 28.61 16.33
N ARG A 386 17.49 29.74 17.05
CA ARG A 386 17.17 29.74 18.48
C ARG A 386 15.67 29.86 18.67
N LEU A 387 15.11 28.98 19.47
CA LEU A 387 13.71 28.92 19.76
C LEU A 387 13.42 29.00 21.26
N ARG A 388 12.45 29.83 21.63
CA ARG A 388 11.85 29.91 22.96
C ARG A 388 10.33 29.89 22.80
N LEU A 389 9.63 29.09 23.60
CA LEU A 389 8.17 29.08 23.56
C LEU A 389 7.57 30.28 24.27
N GLU A 390 6.62 30.92 23.58
CA GLU A 390 5.78 31.99 24.16
C GLU A 390 4.43 31.42 24.61
N PRO A 391 3.63 32.18 25.39
CA PRO A 391 2.26 31.82 25.65
C PRO A 391 1.48 31.54 24.35
N GLN A 392 0.59 30.53 24.32
CA GLN A 392 -0.15 30.07 23.14
C GLN A 392 0.69 29.41 22.03
N THR A 393 1.97 29.17 22.24
CA THR A 393 2.80 28.40 21.31
C THR A 393 2.50 26.91 21.45
N LEU A 394 2.34 26.24 20.30
CA LEU A 394 2.23 24.78 20.17
C LEU A 394 3.43 24.27 19.39
N LEU A 395 4.09 23.24 19.87
CA LEU A 395 5.10 22.52 19.09
C LEU A 395 4.40 21.50 18.18
N ILE A 396 4.77 21.48 16.89
CA ILE A 396 4.41 20.42 15.98
C ILE A 396 5.66 19.62 15.66
N LEU A 397 5.75 18.41 16.22
CA LEU A 397 6.88 17.49 16.02
C LEU A 397 6.47 16.47 14.94
N GLU A 398 7.08 16.55 13.77
CA GLU A 398 6.77 15.72 12.62
C GLU A 398 7.93 14.78 12.29
N GLY A 399 7.64 13.48 12.17
CA GLY A 399 8.62 12.47 11.75
C GLY A 399 8.10 11.05 11.91
N ILE A 400 8.83 10.10 11.32
CA ILE A 400 8.40 8.68 11.33
C ILE A 400 8.27 8.10 12.74
N HIS A 401 9.06 8.60 13.71
CA HIS A 401 9.11 8.11 15.08
C HIS A 401 8.31 8.96 16.09
N ALA A 402 7.53 9.95 15.64
CA ALA A 402 6.87 10.88 16.56
C ALA A 402 5.92 10.21 17.57
N LEU A 403 5.37 9.04 17.27
CA LEU A 403 4.53 8.25 18.20
C LEU A 403 5.32 7.19 18.98
N ASN A 404 6.60 6.98 18.70
CA ASN A 404 7.39 6.01 19.45
C ASN A 404 7.59 6.50 20.90
N PRO A 405 7.18 5.72 21.93
CA PRO A 405 7.28 6.11 23.32
C PRO A 405 8.70 6.44 23.78
N LEU A 406 9.73 5.79 23.20
CA LEU A 406 11.13 6.04 23.51
C LEU A 406 11.55 7.50 23.23
N LEU A 407 10.98 8.11 22.20
CA LEU A 407 11.29 9.49 21.82
C LEU A 407 10.55 10.51 22.69
N THR A 408 9.36 10.19 23.19
CA THR A 408 8.49 11.18 23.81
C THR A 408 8.18 10.89 25.28
N LYS A 409 8.97 10.03 25.94
CA LYS A 409 8.73 9.58 27.34
C LYS A 409 8.74 10.72 28.36
N ASP A 410 9.57 11.74 28.13
CA ASP A 410 9.77 12.86 29.06
C ASP A 410 8.76 14.01 28.86
N ILE A 411 7.87 13.90 27.86
CA ILE A 411 6.76 14.84 27.65
C ILE A 411 5.54 14.33 28.41
N PRO A 412 4.89 15.16 29.26
CA PRO A 412 3.67 14.77 29.97
C PRO A 412 2.56 14.31 29.01
N GLN A 413 1.83 13.26 29.38
CA GLN A 413 0.84 12.65 28.48
C GLN A 413 -0.31 13.63 28.14
N GLU A 414 -0.76 14.41 29.10
CA GLU A 414 -1.79 15.44 28.95
C GLU A 414 -1.36 16.61 28.06
N ALA A 415 -0.06 16.83 27.90
CA ALA A 415 0.49 17.87 27.03
C ALA A 415 0.62 17.43 25.56
N LYS A 416 0.38 16.15 25.25
CA LYS A 416 0.52 15.58 23.91
C LYS A 416 -0.82 15.49 23.18
N PHE A 417 -0.79 15.71 21.88
CA PHE A 417 -1.84 15.31 20.96
C PHE A 417 -1.22 14.51 19.81
N LYS A 418 -1.59 13.26 19.69
CA LYS A 418 -0.95 12.28 18.80
C LYS A 418 -1.75 12.11 17.51
N ILE A 419 -1.11 12.28 16.36
CA ILE A 419 -1.72 12.12 15.03
C ILE A 419 -0.94 11.09 14.24
N TYR A 420 -1.64 10.12 13.67
CA TYR A 420 -1.08 9.20 12.70
C TYR A 420 -1.58 9.54 11.29
N ALA A 421 -0.66 9.86 10.38
CA ALA A 421 -0.95 10.23 8.99
C ALA A 421 -0.48 9.13 8.04
N SER A 422 -1.39 8.56 7.26
CA SER A 422 -1.07 7.53 6.26
C SER A 422 -1.84 7.74 4.98
N ALA A 423 -1.23 7.38 3.84
CA ALA A 423 -1.85 7.45 2.52
C ALA A 423 -2.66 6.17 2.25
N LEU A 424 -3.77 6.01 2.94
CA LEU A 424 -4.60 4.81 2.86
C LEU A 424 -5.39 4.81 1.55
N THR A 425 -4.99 3.94 0.63
CA THR A 425 -5.68 3.81 -0.66
C THR A 425 -7.01 3.09 -0.44
N SER A 426 -8.10 3.80 -0.67
CA SER A 426 -9.46 3.28 -0.47
C SER A 426 -10.17 2.95 -1.78
N ILE A 427 -9.76 3.55 -2.92
CA ILE A 427 -10.29 3.20 -4.23
C ILE A 427 -9.78 1.83 -4.65
N LEU A 428 -10.67 0.99 -5.17
CA LEU A 428 -10.36 -0.34 -5.68
C LEU A 428 -10.11 -0.31 -7.18
N LEU A 429 -9.40 -1.30 -7.70
CA LEU A 429 -9.34 -1.52 -9.15
C LEU A 429 -10.71 -1.96 -9.67
N ASP A 430 -11.29 -2.97 -9.03
CA ASP A 430 -12.66 -3.47 -9.13
C ASP A 430 -13.06 -4.14 -7.81
N ASP A 431 -14.27 -4.66 -7.68
CA ASP A 431 -14.77 -5.21 -6.41
C ASP A 431 -13.91 -6.32 -5.79
N HIS A 432 -13.10 -7.04 -6.58
CA HIS A 432 -12.24 -8.13 -6.09
C HIS A 432 -10.73 -7.83 -6.17
N ASN A 433 -10.35 -6.66 -6.66
CA ASN A 433 -8.96 -6.25 -6.79
C ASN A 433 -8.70 -4.95 -6.03
N TYR A 434 -8.22 -5.06 -4.81
CA TYR A 434 -7.80 -3.90 -4.01
C TYR A 434 -6.46 -3.35 -4.50
N ILE A 435 -6.19 -2.09 -4.17
CA ILE A 435 -4.92 -1.40 -4.46
C ILE A 435 -4.14 -1.26 -3.15
N PRO A 436 -2.96 -1.89 -3.03
CA PRO A 436 -2.18 -1.78 -1.80
C PRO A 436 -1.75 -0.34 -1.48
N THR A 437 -1.95 0.10 -0.25
CA THR A 437 -1.44 1.38 0.27
C THR A 437 0.07 1.51 0.07
N THR A 438 0.79 0.41 0.13
CA THR A 438 2.24 0.35 -0.13
C THR A 438 2.60 0.74 -1.55
N ASP A 439 1.76 0.41 -2.53
CA ASP A 439 1.98 0.74 -3.94
C ASP A 439 1.82 2.25 -4.17
N ASN A 440 0.77 2.84 -3.62
CA ASN A 440 0.56 4.28 -3.67
C ASN A 440 1.75 5.04 -3.05
N ARG A 441 2.19 4.63 -1.86
CA ARG A 441 3.33 5.24 -1.18
C ARG A 441 4.65 5.04 -1.94
N LEU A 442 4.84 3.88 -2.56
CA LEU A 442 6.02 3.63 -3.42
C LEU A 442 6.01 4.55 -4.65
N LEU A 443 4.86 4.74 -5.30
CA LEU A 443 4.71 5.67 -6.43
C LEU A 443 5.00 7.11 -6.00
N ARG A 444 4.44 7.57 -4.87
CA ARG A 444 4.77 8.88 -4.28
C ARG A 444 6.27 9.02 -4.05
N ARG A 445 6.90 7.99 -3.49
CA ARG A 445 8.35 7.99 -3.18
C ARG A 445 9.19 8.03 -4.46
N ILE A 446 8.87 7.24 -5.48
CA ILE A 446 9.58 7.25 -6.77
C ILE A 446 9.56 8.65 -7.38
N VAL A 447 8.39 9.28 -7.46
CA VAL A 447 8.26 10.63 -8.04
C VAL A 447 9.03 11.67 -7.22
N ARG A 448 8.90 11.65 -5.89
CA ARG A 448 9.60 12.58 -5.00
C ARG A 448 11.11 12.39 -5.05
N ASP A 449 11.59 11.16 -4.90
CA ASP A 449 13.01 10.87 -4.78
C ASP A 449 13.74 11.16 -6.09
N TYR A 450 13.11 10.91 -7.25
CA TYR A 450 13.64 11.34 -8.53
C TYR A 450 13.79 12.87 -8.62
N LYS A 451 12.73 13.59 -8.23
CA LYS A 451 12.65 15.04 -8.39
C LYS A 451 13.56 15.82 -7.45
N TYR A 452 13.67 15.37 -6.20
CA TYR A 452 14.30 16.16 -5.13
C TYR A 452 15.55 15.52 -4.52
N ARG A 453 15.78 14.22 -4.77
CA ARG A 453 16.89 13.49 -4.16
C ARG A 453 17.84 12.88 -5.19
N GLY A 454 17.51 12.95 -6.48
CA GLY A 454 18.33 12.45 -7.58
C GLY A 454 18.40 10.92 -7.67
N TYR A 455 17.48 10.19 -7.03
CA TYR A 455 17.41 8.72 -7.12
C TYR A 455 16.55 8.29 -8.30
N SER A 456 16.99 7.24 -9.01
CA SER A 456 16.21 6.57 -10.03
C SER A 456 15.06 5.75 -9.43
N ALA A 457 14.09 5.34 -10.27
CA ALA A 457 13.05 4.40 -9.85
C ALA A 457 13.64 3.05 -9.41
N GLU A 458 14.68 2.57 -10.08
CA GLU A 458 15.42 1.35 -9.72
C GLU A 458 15.97 1.44 -8.30
N GLU A 459 16.72 2.50 -7.98
CA GLU A 459 17.31 2.71 -6.65
C GLU A 459 16.23 2.83 -5.56
N THR A 460 15.12 3.50 -5.86
CA THR A 460 13.99 3.64 -4.93
C THR A 460 13.33 2.30 -4.65
N ILE A 461 13.08 1.48 -5.70
CA ILE A 461 12.50 0.13 -5.56
C ILE A 461 13.48 -0.79 -4.79
N ARG A 462 14.77 -0.72 -5.07
CA ARG A 462 15.80 -1.51 -4.37
C ARG A 462 15.79 -1.28 -2.85
N ARG A 463 15.62 -0.04 -2.42
CA ARG A 463 15.60 0.35 -1.00
C ARG A 463 14.26 0.08 -0.32
N TRP A 464 13.18 -0.11 -1.08
CA TRP A 464 11.84 -0.22 -0.53
C TRP A 464 11.64 -1.36 0.48
N PRO A 465 12.19 -2.56 0.30
CA PRO A 465 12.08 -3.64 1.29
C PRO A 465 12.67 -3.28 2.66
N SER A 466 13.82 -2.58 2.73
CA SER A 466 14.42 -2.11 3.98
C SER A 466 13.52 -1.09 4.66
N VAL A 467 12.97 -0.13 3.91
CA VAL A 467 11.99 0.84 4.45
C VAL A 467 10.78 0.13 5.05
N ARG A 468 10.23 -0.87 4.35
CA ARG A 468 9.09 -1.64 4.83
C ARG A 468 9.40 -2.41 6.12
N ALA A 469 10.56 -3.04 6.21
CA ALA A 469 11.00 -3.75 7.41
C ALA A 469 11.12 -2.79 8.62
N GLY A 470 11.67 -1.61 8.40
CA GLY A 470 11.76 -0.58 9.44
C GLY A 470 10.37 -0.08 9.90
N GLU A 471 9.45 0.15 8.96
CA GLU A 471 8.06 0.55 9.27
C GLU A 471 7.33 -0.50 10.13
N GLU A 472 7.47 -1.78 9.79
CA GLU A 472 6.86 -2.89 10.54
C GLU A 472 7.41 -3.00 11.98
N LYS A 473 8.68 -2.67 12.16
CA LYS A 473 9.36 -2.76 13.46
C LYS A 473 9.15 -1.52 14.33
N TRP A 474 9.19 -0.33 13.74
CA TRP A 474 9.37 0.91 14.49
C TRP A 474 8.21 1.92 14.39
N ILE A 475 7.27 1.74 13.44
CA ILE A 475 6.21 2.71 13.18
C ILE A 475 4.83 2.11 13.41
N PHE A 476 4.50 1.01 12.74
CA PHE A 476 3.16 0.40 12.80
C PHE A 476 2.74 -0.10 14.19
N PRO A 477 3.64 -0.59 15.07
CA PRO A 477 3.25 -0.97 16.42
C PRO A 477 2.62 0.15 17.25
N PHE A 478 2.90 1.42 16.92
CA PHE A 478 2.43 2.58 17.66
C PHE A 478 1.28 3.33 16.99
N GLN A 479 0.81 2.90 15.82
CA GLN A 479 -0.20 3.65 15.06
C GLN A 479 -1.54 3.77 15.80
N GLU A 480 -1.99 2.72 16.49
CA GLU A 480 -3.24 2.74 17.26
C GLU A 480 -3.16 3.56 18.56
N GLU A 481 -1.97 4.02 18.96
CA GLU A 481 -1.82 4.96 20.08
C GLU A 481 -2.18 6.41 19.75
N ALA A 482 -2.43 6.73 18.46
CA ALA A 482 -2.80 8.07 18.03
C ALA A 482 -4.16 8.48 18.60
N ASP A 483 -4.33 9.77 18.97
CA ASP A 483 -5.61 10.35 19.34
C ASP A 483 -6.53 10.53 18.13
N VAL A 484 -5.93 10.68 16.95
CA VAL A 484 -6.61 10.73 15.65
C VAL A 484 -5.75 10.14 14.56
N MET A 485 -6.37 9.43 13.63
CA MET A 485 -5.76 9.01 12.37
C MET A 485 -6.33 9.83 11.22
N ILE A 486 -5.49 10.16 10.25
CA ILE A 486 -5.90 10.87 9.03
C ILE A 486 -5.44 10.12 7.78
N ASN A 487 -6.37 9.94 6.85
CA ASN A 487 -6.04 9.50 5.50
C ASN A 487 -5.54 10.69 4.68
N THR A 488 -4.31 10.60 4.20
CA THR A 488 -3.67 11.61 3.35
C THR A 488 -3.78 11.28 1.87
N ALA A 489 -4.35 10.13 1.49
CA ALA A 489 -4.62 9.79 0.10
C ALA A 489 -5.82 10.60 -0.42
N LEU A 490 -5.71 11.00 -1.67
CA LEU A 490 -6.77 11.67 -2.42
C LEU A 490 -7.35 10.70 -3.46
N LEU A 491 -8.65 10.78 -3.69
CA LEU A 491 -9.36 9.87 -4.62
C LEU A 491 -8.71 9.81 -6.01
N PHE A 492 -8.23 10.94 -6.51
CA PHE A 492 -7.67 11.12 -7.85
C PHE A 492 -6.15 10.95 -7.94
N GLU A 493 -5.47 10.70 -6.81
CA GLU A 493 -4.01 10.87 -6.74
C GLU A 493 -3.22 9.90 -7.61
N LEU A 494 -3.66 8.64 -7.73
CA LEU A 494 -2.99 7.66 -8.58
C LEU A 494 -3.02 8.06 -10.06
N ALA A 495 -4.12 8.67 -10.50
CA ALA A 495 -4.26 9.20 -11.85
C ALA A 495 -3.37 10.44 -12.07
N ALA A 496 -3.22 11.30 -11.05
CA ALA A 496 -2.33 12.44 -11.07
C ALA A 496 -0.84 12.03 -11.06
N LEU A 497 -0.49 11.02 -10.26
CA LEU A 497 0.89 10.50 -10.19
C LEU A 497 1.31 9.76 -11.46
N ARG A 498 0.37 9.15 -12.20
CA ARG A 498 0.65 8.31 -13.37
C ARG A 498 1.56 8.99 -14.39
N SER A 499 1.27 10.25 -14.74
CA SER A 499 2.01 10.97 -15.78
C SER A 499 3.50 11.16 -15.47
N GLN A 500 3.86 11.23 -14.18
CA GLN A 500 5.26 11.34 -13.73
C GLN A 500 5.86 9.98 -13.37
N ALA A 501 5.11 9.08 -12.75
CA ALA A 501 5.62 7.78 -12.31
C ALA A 501 5.86 6.81 -13.47
N LEU A 502 4.97 6.78 -14.48
CA LEU A 502 5.05 5.80 -15.56
C LEU A 502 6.35 5.90 -16.36
N PRO A 503 6.81 7.09 -16.83
CA PRO A 503 8.08 7.22 -17.53
C PRO A 503 9.30 6.83 -16.69
N LEU A 504 9.26 7.04 -15.37
CA LEU A 504 10.35 6.66 -14.47
C LEU A 504 10.43 5.13 -14.31
N LEU A 505 9.29 4.47 -14.20
CA LEU A 505 9.20 3.01 -14.13
C LEU A 505 9.61 2.34 -15.46
N GLU A 506 9.39 2.99 -16.60
CA GLU A 506 9.80 2.51 -17.92
C GLU A 506 11.31 2.52 -18.13
N GLN A 507 12.04 3.35 -17.36
CA GLN A 507 13.50 3.40 -17.40
C GLN A 507 14.18 2.26 -16.64
N VAL A 508 13.45 1.48 -15.83
CA VAL A 508 14.03 0.35 -15.09
C VAL A 508 14.37 -0.77 -16.05
N PRO A 509 15.65 -1.19 -16.16
CA PRO A 509 16.07 -2.19 -17.13
C PRO A 509 15.52 -3.60 -16.82
N GLU A 510 15.28 -4.41 -17.86
CA GLU A 510 14.74 -5.77 -17.70
C GLU A 510 15.72 -6.74 -17.02
N ASN A 511 17.01 -6.44 -17.05
CA ASN A 511 18.07 -7.30 -16.51
C ASN A 511 18.35 -7.12 -15.01
N VAL A 512 17.62 -6.23 -14.33
CA VAL A 512 17.76 -6.02 -12.87
C VAL A 512 16.58 -6.64 -12.10
N PRO A 513 16.79 -7.07 -10.85
CA PRO A 513 15.74 -7.67 -10.01
C PRO A 513 14.53 -6.75 -9.78
N GLU A 514 14.75 -5.45 -9.71
CA GLU A 514 13.76 -4.40 -9.49
C GLU A 514 12.73 -4.29 -10.62
N TYR A 515 13.07 -4.80 -11.81
CA TYR A 515 12.17 -4.81 -12.97
C TYR A 515 10.83 -5.49 -12.68
N SER A 516 10.84 -6.55 -11.88
CA SER A 516 9.62 -7.25 -11.47
C SER A 516 8.58 -6.29 -10.85
N GLU A 517 9.02 -5.45 -9.93
CA GLU A 517 8.14 -4.51 -9.24
C GLU A 517 7.80 -3.31 -10.14
N ALA A 518 8.78 -2.80 -10.89
CA ALA A 518 8.55 -1.74 -11.88
C ALA A 518 7.52 -2.17 -12.93
N TYR A 519 7.64 -3.39 -13.47
CA TYR A 519 6.69 -3.94 -14.44
C TYR A 519 5.27 -4.08 -13.85
N ARG A 520 5.16 -4.56 -12.61
CA ARG A 520 3.87 -4.70 -11.91
C ARG A 520 3.19 -3.35 -11.72
N LEU A 521 3.92 -2.34 -11.25
CA LEU A 521 3.39 -0.98 -11.06
C LEU A 521 3.02 -0.33 -12.40
N ARG A 522 3.82 -0.50 -13.45
CA ARG A 522 3.48 -0.05 -14.81
C ARG A 522 2.17 -0.63 -15.29
N LYS A 523 2.02 -1.98 -15.19
CA LYS A 523 0.79 -2.68 -15.58
C LYS A 523 -0.42 -2.13 -14.82
N PHE A 524 -0.28 -1.91 -13.52
CA PHE A 524 -1.32 -1.30 -12.69
C PHE A 524 -1.69 0.11 -13.15
N LEU A 525 -0.72 0.99 -13.39
CA LEU A 525 -0.97 2.37 -13.81
C LEU A 525 -1.68 2.48 -15.16
N HIS A 526 -1.63 1.46 -16.02
CA HIS A 526 -2.34 1.48 -17.31
C HIS A 526 -3.86 1.43 -17.16
N TYR A 527 -4.40 0.94 -16.04
CA TYR A 527 -5.84 0.95 -15.80
C TYR A 527 -6.40 2.35 -15.48
N LEU A 528 -5.56 3.28 -15.07
CA LEU A 528 -5.95 4.63 -14.68
C LEU A 528 -5.94 5.56 -15.89
N LYS A 529 -6.97 6.35 -16.06
CA LYS A 529 -6.94 7.49 -16.98
C LYS A 529 -6.03 8.58 -16.40
N PRO A 530 -5.02 9.10 -17.13
CA PRO A 530 -4.21 10.21 -16.62
C PRO A 530 -5.05 11.49 -16.54
N ILE A 531 -4.80 12.29 -15.52
CA ILE A 531 -5.43 13.60 -15.35
C ILE A 531 -4.37 14.71 -15.35
N SER A 532 -4.76 15.94 -15.76
CA SER A 532 -3.90 17.11 -15.61
C SER A 532 -3.76 17.47 -14.13
N THR A 533 -2.56 17.91 -13.76
CA THR A 533 -2.26 18.44 -12.42
C THR A 533 -2.41 19.96 -12.31
N ASP A 534 -2.82 20.65 -13.40
CA ASP A 534 -2.92 22.10 -13.44
C ASP A 534 -4.02 22.64 -12.51
N GLY A 535 -5.12 21.89 -12.37
CA GLY A 535 -6.23 22.22 -11.47
C GLY A 535 -5.98 21.93 -9.99
N LEU A 536 -4.82 21.35 -9.61
CA LEU A 536 -4.52 21.03 -8.22
C LEU A 536 -4.19 22.29 -7.42
N PRO A 537 -4.83 22.52 -6.26
CA PRO A 537 -4.44 23.62 -5.37
C PRO A 537 -2.95 23.62 -5.06
N PRO A 538 -2.30 24.80 -4.95
CA PRO A 538 -0.88 24.87 -4.62
C PRO A 538 -0.57 24.40 -3.18
N THR A 539 -1.59 24.27 -2.34
CA THR A 539 -1.51 23.72 -0.97
C THR A 539 -1.90 22.24 -0.90
N SER A 540 -2.25 21.62 -2.04
CA SER A 540 -2.60 20.20 -2.11
C SER A 540 -1.46 19.34 -1.53
N LEU A 541 -1.83 18.30 -0.81
CA LEU A 541 -0.90 17.34 -0.25
C LEU A 541 -0.05 16.66 -1.33
N LEU A 542 -0.60 16.45 -2.52
CA LEU A 542 0.13 15.87 -3.64
C LEU A 542 1.24 16.75 -4.19
N ARG A 543 1.21 18.06 -3.95
CA ARG A 543 2.27 18.98 -4.40
C ARG A 543 3.62 18.69 -3.75
N GLU A 544 3.66 18.04 -2.58
CA GLU A 544 4.90 17.52 -1.98
C GLU A 544 5.65 16.58 -2.94
N PHE A 545 4.92 15.80 -3.72
CA PHE A 545 5.47 14.81 -4.64
C PHE A 545 5.57 15.35 -6.06
N LEU A 546 4.49 15.95 -6.55
CA LEU A 546 4.38 16.45 -7.92
C LEU A 546 5.11 17.79 -8.16
N GLY A 547 5.36 18.55 -7.10
CA GLY A 547 5.93 19.90 -7.16
C GLY A 547 4.88 21.00 -7.37
N GLY A 548 5.35 22.24 -7.38
CA GLY A 548 4.47 23.42 -7.50
C GLY A 548 3.72 23.78 -6.22
N SER A 549 4.23 23.36 -5.05
CA SER A 549 3.70 23.74 -3.74
C SER A 549 4.08 25.19 -3.40
N THR A 550 3.16 25.89 -2.70
CA THR A 550 3.48 27.15 -2.02
C THR A 550 4.18 26.94 -0.69
N PHE A 551 4.14 25.73 -0.14
CA PHE A 551 4.91 25.40 1.05
C PHE A 551 6.38 25.15 0.69
N LYS A 552 7.30 25.60 1.58
CA LYS A 552 8.74 25.30 1.49
C LYS A 552 9.02 23.99 2.24
N TYR A 553 9.75 23.08 1.63
CA TYR A 553 10.13 21.76 2.20
C TYR A 553 11.61 21.73 2.57
#